data_b59af2d70870ca67bcc1e27bbe973d9f
#
_entry.id   b59af2d70870ca67bcc1e27bbe973d9f
#
_cell.length_a   1.000
_cell.length_b   1.000
_cell.length_c   1.000
_cell.angle_alpha   90.00
_cell.angle_beta   90.00
_cell.angle_gamma   90.00
#
_symmetry.space_group_name_H-M   'P 1'
#
loop_
_entity.id
_entity.type
_entity.pdbx_description
1 polymer ?
#
loop_
_entity_poly.entity_id
_entity_poly.type
_entity_poly.pdbx_seq_one_letter_code
_entity_poly.pdbx_strand_id
1 'polypeptide(L)'
;MTAATLSPNSNKFRLVGGAQPLILLPVRVNDRGPFDFILDTGAGTSLLSSELAKQLETKVIGSKEGQSAGGKVSVSLAKVESLAVGETKLHDVDVGVVDLAQIGKTVGAKIDGDLGYNFLRNYKVVIDYPGETLTLF
;
A
#
# COMPACT_ATOMS: atom_id res chain seq x y z
N MET A 1 29.82 12.27 -16.33
CA MET A 1 28.38 12.10 -16.05
C MET A 1 28.18 11.88 -14.57
N THR A 2 27.35 12.68 -13.97
CA THR A 2 27.02 12.50 -12.56
C THR A 2 26.00 11.36 -12.42
N ALA A 3 26.26 10.44 -11.53
CA ALA A 3 25.25 9.41 -11.24
C ALA A 3 23.97 10.09 -10.75
N ALA A 4 22.83 9.64 -11.26
CA ALA A 4 21.56 10.15 -10.78
C ALA A 4 21.40 9.79 -9.31
N THR A 5 21.23 10.78 -8.45
CA THR A 5 20.95 10.56 -7.05
C THR A 5 19.43 10.57 -6.88
N LEU A 6 18.88 9.53 -6.27
CA LEU A 6 17.45 9.51 -5.97
C LEU A 6 17.16 10.62 -4.97
N SER A 7 16.10 11.39 -5.22
CA SER A 7 15.65 12.38 -4.25
C SER A 7 15.12 11.65 -3.01
N PRO A 8 15.04 12.32 -1.84
CA PRO A 8 14.44 11.70 -0.65
C PRO A 8 13.02 11.17 -0.87
N ASN A 9 12.31 11.72 -1.89
CA ASN A 9 10.94 11.31 -2.21
C ASN A 9 10.87 10.18 -3.24
N SER A 10 12.01 9.74 -3.80
CA SER A 10 12.05 8.67 -4.79
C SER A 10 12.27 7.32 -4.11
N ASN A 11 11.48 6.35 -4.46
CA ASN A 11 11.44 5.07 -3.77
C ASN A 11 11.48 3.94 -4.80
N LYS A 12 12.29 2.92 -4.52
CA LYS A 12 12.35 1.73 -5.36
C LYS A 12 11.10 0.89 -5.16
N PHE A 13 10.58 0.34 -6.24
CA PHE A 13 9.52 -0.66 -6.20
C PHE A 13 9.95 -1.89 -7.01
N ARG A 14 9.15 -2.94 -6.92
CA ARG A 14 9.32 -4.12 -7.75
C ARG A 14 7.98 -4.51 -8.38
N LEU A 15 8.05 -5.21 -9.49
CA LEU A 15 6.87 -5.70 -10.20
C LEU A 15 6.66 -7.17 -9.86
N VAL A 16 5.42 -7.53 -9.54
CA VAL A 16 5.02 -8.90 -9.26
C VAL A 16 3.77 -9.24 -10.07
N GLY A 17 3.52 -10.52 -10.33
CA GLY A 17 2.30 -10.94 -10.99
C GLY A 17 2.40 -11.24 -12.49
N GLY A 18 3.59 -11.33 -13.04
CA GLY A 18 3.80 -11.80 -14.41
C GLY A 18 3.31 -10.85 -15.50
N ALA A 19 2.39 -11.31 -16.37
CA ALA A 19 1.97 -10.58 -17.56
C ALA A 19 1.20 -9.28 -17.28
N GLN A 20 0.54 -9.21 -16.13
CA GLN A 20 -0.16 -8.00 -15.68
C GLN A 20 0.40 -7.60 -14.32
N PRO A 21 1.61 -7.05 -14.31
CA PRO A 21 2.32 -6.87 -13.05
C PRO A 21 1.71 -5.77 -12.19
N LEU A 22 1.79 -6.01 -10.88
CA LEU A 22 1.45 -5.02 -9.87
C LEU A 22 2.73 -4.39 -9.33
N ILE A 23 2.65 -3.12 -9.01
CA ILE A 23 3.74 -2.43 -8.32
C ILE A 23 3.66 -2.76 -6.84
N LEU A 24 4.75 -3.29 -6.30
CA LEU A 24 4.89 -3.59 -4.89
C LEU A 24 5.91 -2.62 -4.28
N LEU A 25 5.44 -1.83 -3.33
CA LEU A 25 6.17 -0.67 -2.80
C LEU A 25 6.39 -0.86 -1.29
N PRO A 26 7.61 -0.58 -0.78
CA PRO A 26 7.83 -0.61 0.67
C PRO A 26 7.09 0.53 1.36
N VAL A 27 6.30 0.20 2.37
CA VAL A 27 5.52 1.16 3.15
C VAL A 27 5.73 0.89 4.63
N ARG A 28 5.99 1.94 5.41
CA ARG A 28 6.03 1.83 6.86
C ARG A 28 4.66 2.17 7.43
N VAL A 29 4.25 1.40 8.40
CA VAL A 29 2.99 1.61 9.12
C VAL A 29 3.34 1.83 10.58
N ASN A 30 2.94 2.98 11.13
CA ASN A 30 3.24 3.35 12.52
C ASN A 30 4.75 3.28 12.82
N ASP A 31 5.57 3.71 11.86
CA ASP A 31 7.04 3.69 11.90
C ASP A 31 7.66 2.29 11.98
N ARG A 32 6.87 1.25 11.67
CA ARG A 32 7.33 -0.15 11.62
C ARG A 32 7.40 -0.63 10.18
N GLY A 33 8.17 -1.66 9.94
CA GLY A 33 8.37 -2.26 8.63
C GLY A 33 9.74 -2.00 8.07
N PRO A 34 9.91 -1.90 6.74
CA PRO A 34 8.85 -1.71 5.75
C PRO A 34 8.05 -2.98 5.46
N PHE A 35 6.82 -2.77 5.02
CA PHE A 35 5.91 -3.83 4.57
C PHE A 35 5.64 -3.65 3.08
N ASP A 36 5.24 -4.72 2.40
CA ASP A 36 5.01 -4.70 0.96
C ASP A 36 3.56 -4.38 0.63
N PHE A 37 3.34 -3.22 0.03
CA PHE A 37 2.02 -2.73 -0.35
C PHE A 37 1.88 -2.66 -1.86
N ILE A 38 0.71 -3.04 -2.37
CA ILE A 38 0.36 -2.78 -3.77
C ILE A 38 0.08 -1.29 -3.92
N LEU A 39 0.63 -0.68 -4.98
CA LEU A 39 0.22 0.66 -5.38
C LEU A 39 -1.09 0.54 -6.16
N ASP A 40 -2.16 1.10 -5.65
CA ASP A 40 -3.49 0.91 -6.23
C ASP A 40 -4.24 2.25 -6.32
N THR A 41 -4.09 2.90 -7.47
CA THR A 41 -4.76 4.18 -7.71
C THR A 41 -6.27 4.05 -7.81
N GLY A 42 -6.77 2.84 -8.06
CA GLY A 42 -8.20 2.57 -8.15
C GLY A 42 -8.88 2.32 -6.81
N ALA A 43 -8.10 2.07 -5.75
CA ALA A 43 -8.68 1.88 -4.41
C ALA A 43 -8.90 3.24 -3.76
N GLY A 44 -10.12 3.51 -3.30
CA GLY A 44 -10.44 4.77 -2.63
C GLY A 44 -9.83 4.88 -1.24
N THR A 45 -9.69 3.75 -0.56
CA THR A 45 -9.14 3.66 0.80
C THR A 45 -7.98 2.68 0.81
N SER A 46 -6.91 3.03 1.50
CA SER A 46 -5.77 2.12 1.71
C SER A 46 -6.19 0.95 2.59
N LEU A 47 -5.56 -0.20 2.36
CA LEU A 47 -5.92 -1.43 3.05
C LEU A 47 -4.72 -2.00 3.78
N LEU A 48 -4.97 -2.65 4.92
CA LEU A 48 -4.01 -3.53 5.58
C LEU A 48 -4.50 -4.96 5.44
N SER A 49 -3.59 -5.91 5.28
CA SER A 49 -3.95 -7.32 5.40
C SER A 49 -4.42 -7.59 6.83
N SER A 50 -5.31 -8.56 6.99
CA SER A 50 -5.77 -9.01 8.31
C SER A 50 -4.58 -9.43 9.19
N GLU A 51 -3.60 -10.09 8.57
CA GLU A 51 -2.39 -10.54 9.27
C GLU A 51 -1.57 -9.36 9.79
N LEU A 52 -1.34 -8.34 8.94
CA LEU A 52 -0.58 -7.15 9.34
C LEU A 52 -1.30 -6.36 10.42
N ALA A 53 -2.61 -6.17 10.27
CA ALA A 53 -3.40 -5.46 11.27
C ALA A 53 -3.29 -6.12 12.65
N LYS A 54 -3.32 -7.46 12.67
CA LYS A 54 -3.16 -8.22 13.89
C LYS A 54 -1.76 -8.07 14.48
N GLN A 55 -0.74 -8.15 13.65
CA GLN A 55 0.65 -7.98 14.05
C GLN A 55 0.89 -6.60 14.68
N LEU A 56 0.27 -5.56 14.14
CA LEU A 56 0.40 -4.18 14.62
C LEU A 56 -0.58 -3.85 15.75
N GLU A 57 -1.42 -4.80 16.14
CA GLU A 57 -2.45 -4.61 17.16
C GLU A 57 -3.38 -3.44 16.82
N THR A 58 -3.73 -3.33 15.54
CA THR A 58 -4.57 -2.25 15.03
C THR A 58 -6.00 -2.42 15.54
N LYS A 59 -6.56 -1.35 16.12
CA LYS A 59 -7.92 -1.38 16.63
C LYS A 59 -8.92 -1.16 15.50
N VAL A 60 -9.88 -2.07 15.38
CA VAL A 60 -11.00 -1.95 14.46
C VAL A 60 -12.02 -0.98 15.08
N ILE A 61 -12.41 0.04 14.32
CA ILE A 61 -13.37 1.07 14.77
C ILE A 61 -14.73 0.96 14.11
N GLY A 62 -14.91 0.00 13.22
CA GLY A 62 -16.17 -0.23 12.54
C GLY A 62 -16.01 -1.24 11.43
N SER A 63 -17.05 -1.41 10.64
CA SER A 63 -17.02 -2.26 9.46
C SER A 63 -17.99 -1.73 8.41
N LYS A 64 -17.71 -2.06 7.16
CA LYS A 64 -18.64 -1.82 6.05
C LYS A 64 -18.52 -2.93 5.02
N GLU A 65 -19.54 -3.06 4.18
CA GLU A 65 -19.48 -3.96 3.04
C GLU A 65 -18.76 -3.28 1.88
N GLY A 66 -17.85 -4.03 1.26
CA GLY A 66 -17.17 -3.62 0.04
C GLY A 66 -17.57 -4.51 -1.11
N GLN A 67 -17.15 -4.14 -2.31
CA GLN A 67 -17.33 -4.93 -3.53
C GLN A 67 -15.98 -5.46 -3.98
N SER A 68 -15.95 -6.71 -4.39
CA SER A 68 -14.79 -7.32 -5.00
C SER A 68 -15.23 -8.11 -6.23
N ALA A 69 -14.26 -8.62 -6.99
CA ALA A 69 -14.55 -9.45 -8.17
C ALA A 69 -15.37 -10.70 -7.80
N GLY A 70 -15.24 -11.18 -6.58
CA GLY A 70 -15.97 -12.35 -6.07
C GLY A 70 -17.29 -12.03 -5.39
N GLY A 71 -17.72 -10.75 -5.38
CA GLY A 71 -18.96 -10.31 -4.75
C GLY A 71 -18.72 -9.38 -3.56
N LYS A 72 -19.65 -9.36 -2.62
CA LYS A 72 -19.55 -8.52 -1.43
C LYS A 72 -18.54 -9.09 -0.44
N VAL A 73 -17.71 -8.21 0.12
CA VAL A 73 -16.78 -8.57 1.20
C VAL A 73 -17.00 -7.64 2.38
N SER A 74 -16.79 -8.18 3.57
CA SER A 74 -16.83 -7.38 4.79
C SER A 74 -15.44 -6.78 5.02
N VAL A 75 -15.39 -5.45 5.17
CA VAL A 75 -14.15 -4.71 5.40
C VAL A 75 -14.23 -4.10 6.79
N SER A 76 -13.28 -4.44 7.64
CA SER A 76 -13.14 -3.78 8.94
C SER A 76 -12.49 -2.41 8.73
N LEU A 77 -12.95 -1.42 9.47
CA LEU A 77 -12.42 -0.06 9.39
C LEU A 77 -11.51 0.20 10.58
N ALA A 78 -10.38 0.83 10.29
CA ALA A 78 -9.40 1.14 11.32
C ALA A 78 -8.72 2.46 10.97
N LYS A 79 -7.91 2.96 11.89
CA LYS A 79 -7.07 4.12 11.66
C LYS A 79 -5.66 3.77 12.12
N VAL A 80 -4.67 4.09 11.31
CA VAL A 80 -3.27 3.95 11.69
C VAL A 80 -2.68 5.32 12.01
N GLU A 81 -1.68 5.34 12.89
CA GLU A 81 -1.02 6.59 13.27
C GLU A 81 -0.29 7.21 12.10
N SER A 82 0.31 6.40 11.23
CA SER A 82 0.99 6.91 10.04
C SER A 82 1.16 5.83 8.98
N LEU A 83 1.20 6.29 7.72
CA LEU A 83 1.70 5.54 6.57
C LEU A 83 2.84 6.35 5.98
N ALA A 84 3.96 5.71 5.65
CA ALA A 84 5.11 6.40 5.08
C ALA A 84 5.70 5.62 3.92
N VAL A 85 6.05 6.36 2.88
CA VAL A 85 6.79 5.87 1.72
C VAL A 85 8.09 6.65 1.70
N GLY A 86 9.20 6.00 2.07
CA GLY A 86 10.46 6.70 2.27
C GLY A 86 10.31 7.79 3.33
N GLU A 87 10.64 9.01 2.98
CA GLU A 87 10.53 10.15 3.89
C GLU A 87 9.17 10.84 3.84
N THR A 88 8.28 10.41 2.96
CA THR A 88 6.94 10.97 2.85
C THR A 88 5.99 10.25 3.82
N LYS A 89 5.54 10.94 4.83
CA LYS A 89 4.70 10.37 5.89
C LYS A 89 3.39 11.13 5.99
N LEU A 90 2.29 10.39 6.09
CA LEU A 90 0.96 10.92 6.33
C LEU A 90 0.46 10.38 7.67
N HIS A 91 -0.05 11.27 8.52
CA HIS A 91 -0.53 10.91 9.86
C HIS A 91 -2.05 10.68 9.88
N ASP A 92 -2.51 9.87 10.80
CA ASP A 92 -3.93 9.63 11.06
C ASP A 92 -4.68 9.18 9.81
N VAL A 93 -4.27 8.05 9.26
CA VAL A 93 -4.80 7.55 7.99
C VAL A 93 -5.86 6.48 8.23
N ASP A 94 -7.02 6.67 7.61
CA ASP A 94 -8.08 5.66 7.62
C ASP A 94 -7.68 4.50 6.72
N VAL A 95 -7.88 3.28 7.19
CA VAL A 95 -7.58 2.07 6.44
C VAL A 95 -8.71 1.06 6.57
N GLY A 96 -8.85 0.22 5.55
CA GLY A 96 -9.66 -0.99 5.64
C GLY A 96 -8.77 -2.15 6.03
N VAL A 97 -9.32 -3.14 6.68
CA VAL A 97 -8.63 -4.39 7.02
C VAL A 97 -9.34 -5.53 6.32
N VAL A 98 -8.61 -6.24 5.46
CA VAL A 98 -9.16 -7.35 4.67
C VAL A 98 -8.12 -8.46 4.55
N ASP A 99 -8.60 -9.66 4.24
CA ASP A 99 -7.71 -10.79 3.96
C ASP A 99 -7.15 -10.64 2.54
N LEU A 100 -5.83 -10.48 2.42
CA LEU A 100 -5.14 -10.34 1.14
C LEU A 100 -4.36 -11.60 0.73
N ALA A 101 -4.55 -12.72 1.44
CA ALA A 101 -3.80 -13.94 1.17
C ALA A 101 -4.04 -14.48 -0.24
N GLN A 102 -5.26 -14.39 -0.74
CA GLN A 102 -5.58 -14.89 -2.08
C GLN A 102 -4.88 -14.08 -3.19
N ILE A 103 -4.82 -12.77 -3.03
CA ILE A 103 -4.10 -11.91 -3.98
C ILE A 103 -2.62 -12.26 -3.95
N GLY A 104 -2.05 -12.46 -2.76
CA GLY A 104 -0.66 -12.86 -2.61
C GLY A 104 -0.35 -14.17 -3.33
N LYS A 105 -1.21 -15.16 -3.23
CA LYS A 105 -1.05 -16.43 -3.95
C LYS A 105 -1.10 -16.23 -5.45
N THR A 106 -2.02 -15.42 -5.92
CA THR A 106 -2.19 -15.15 -7.36
C THR A 106 -0.97 -14.46 -7.96
N VAL A 107 -0.38 -13.50 -7.27
CA VAL A 107 0.78 -12.74 -7.79
C VAL A 107 2.13 -13.33 -7.37
N GLY A 108 2.12 -14.36 -6.51
CA GLY A 108 3.35 -15.01 -6.07
C GLY A 108 4.18 -14.20 -5.10
N ALA A 109 3.56 -13.35 -4.28
CA ALA A 109 4.25 -12.51 -3.31
C ALA A 109 3.37 -12.29 -2.08
N LYS A 110 3.99 -12.06 -0.93
CA LYS A 110 3.25 -11.69 0.28
C LYS A 110 2.80 -10.23 0.16
N ILE A 111 1.52 -9.99 0.29
CA ILE A 111 0.93 -8.65 0.20
C ILE A 111 0.46 -8.25 1.59
N ASP A 112 1.05 -7.17 2.12
CA ASP A 112 0.73 -6.68 3.47
C ASP A 112 -0.33 -5.59 3.45
N GLY A 113 -0.53 -4.94 2.31
CA GLY A 113 -1.51 -3.89 2.18
C GLY A 113 -1.66 -3.37 0.77
N ASP A 114 -2.46 -2.33 0.67
CA ASP A 114 -2.81 -1.67 -0.59
C ASP A 114 -2.77 -0.17 -0.33
N LEU A 115 -1.92 0.55 -1.06
CA LEU A 115 -1.78 1.99 -0.91
C LEU A 115 -2.74 2.66 -1.87
N GLY A 116 -3.79 3.24 -1.34
CA GLY A 116 -4.91 3.75 -2.12
C GLY A 116 -4.97 5.27 -2.23
N TYR A 117 -6.06 5.73 -2.81
CA TYR A 117 -6.28 7.12 -3.14
C TYR A 117 -6.21 8.05 -1.92
N ASN A 118 -6.72 7.61 -0.76
CA ASN A 118 -6.72 8.46 0.43
C ASN A 118 -5.32 8.86 0.90
N PHE A 119 -4.31 8.07 0.54
CA PHE A 119 -2.91 8.47 0.72
C PHE A 119 -2.41 9.26 -0.50
N LEU A 120 -2.58 8.69 -1.69
CA LEU A 120 -1.98 9.21 -2.94
C LEU A 120 -2.51 10.58 -3.33
N ARG A 121 -3.73 10.91 -2.99
CA ARG A 121 -4.37 12.19 -3.34
C ARG A 121 -3.62 13.42 -2.81
N ASN A 122 -2.75 13.22 -1.84
CA ASN A 122 -2.00 14.32 -1.23
C ASN A 122 -0.72 14.67 -2.00
N TYR A 123 -0.40 13.91 -3.05
CA TYR A 123 0.89 14.02 -3.72
C TYR A 123 0.73 13.96 -5.23
N LYS A 124 1.73 14.55 -5.91
CA LYS A 124 1.95 14.27 -7.32
C LYS A 124 2.78 12.98 -7.39
N VAL A 125 2.24 11.97 -8.04
CA VAL A 125 2.86 10.64 -8.11
C VAL A 125 3.48 10.46 -9.48
N VAL A 126 4.79 10.21 -9.52
CA VAL A 126 5.51 9.93 -10.76
C VAL A 126 6.04 8.51 -10.72
N ILE A 127 5.61 7.70 -11.68
CA ILE A 127 6.03 6.30 -11.81
C ILE A 127 6.99 6.20 -12.98
N ASP A 128 8.21 5.74 -12.69
CA ASP A 128 9.23 5.44 -13.69
C ASP A 128 9.35 3.91 -13.77
N TYR A 129 8.73 3.31 -14.78
CA TYR A 129 8.76 1.85 -14.93
C TYR A 129 10.17 1.33 -15.28
N PRO A 130 10.87 1.90 -16.27
CA PRO A 130 12.23 1.41 -16.56
C PRO A 130 13.19 1.49 -15.38
N GLY A 131 13.10 2.56 -14.59
CA GLY A 131 13.92 2.74 -13.40
C GLY A 131 13.39 2.06 -12.15
N GLU A 132 12.16 1.57 -12.19
CA GLU A 132 11.45 0.97 -11.06
C GLU A 132 11.49 1.89 -9.84
N THR A 133 11.13 3.16 -10.06
CA THR A 133 11.05 4.15 -8.97
C THR A 133 9.71 4.86 -8.98
N LEU A 134 9.26 5.20 -7.78
CA LEU A 134 8.08 6.03 -7.56
C LEU A 134 8.52 7.27 -6.79
N THR A 135 8.17 8.43 -7.32
CA THR A 135 8.52 9.71 -6.71
C THR A 135 7.25 10.42 -6.28
N LEU A 136 7.27 10.94 -5.06
CA LEU A 136 6.16 11.71 -4.49
C LEU A 136 6.58 13.17 -4.30
N PHE A 137 5.75 14.08 -4.78
CA PHE A 137 5.98 15.52 -4.64
C PHE A 137 4.87 16.19 -3.85
#